data_b9093fdda939531402e9338ff6fbb416
#
_entry.id   b9093fdda939531402e9338ff6fbb416
#
_cell.length_a   1.000
_cell.length_b   1.000
_cell.length_c   1.000
_cell.angle_alpha   90.00
_cell.angle_beta   90.00
_cell.angle_gamma   90.00
#
_symmetry.space_group_name_H-M   'P 1'
#
loop_
_entity.id
_entity.type
_entity.pdbx_description
1 polymer ?
#
loop_
_entity_poly.entity_id
_entity_poly.type
_entity_poly.pdbx_seq_one_letter_code
_entity_poly.pdbx_strand_id
1 'polypeptide(L)'
;MLVIYVLCSPFCASGQDSIRVFYLGGQSNMDGFGYNIDLPDDLIELDDAYIFHGNSANDGEVGGLGVWAELKPGHGKGHQSTADGNQLSDRFGVELSFAATIQKQYPGEKIALIKYSKGGTSIDTLGNPLRGTWDPHLRSKTNQYDHFLATLRNAFANTDIDNDGVEEILIPSGIIWMQGESDAVTVKMASRYLDHLKELMTLFRAALRDDDLPVVIGKISDSWHERYNGKVWKYGELIQHAQEEFVRTDKKAAIVRQTRYYKYSDPWHYTSDGYIDLGERFASKLFALQD
;
A
#
# COMPACT_ATOMS: atom_id res chain seq x y z
N MET A 1 -60.79 8.08 -32.49
CA MET A 1 -59.37 7.89 -32.85
C MET A 1 -58.52 8.30 -31.65
N LEU A 2 -58.05 7.33 -30.89
CA LEU A 2 -57.29 7.55 -29.65
C LEU A 2 -55.80 7.60 -30.02
N VAL A 3 -55.13 8.73 -29.85
CA VAL A 3 -53.67 8.88 -30.10
C VAL A 3 -52.96 8.59 -28.78
N ILE A 4 -52.27 7.44 -28.70
CA ILE A 4 -51.43 7.10 -27.55
C ILE A 4 -50.03 7.73 -27.81
N TYR A 5 -49.66 8.73 -27.02
CA TYR A 5 -48.27 9.22 -26.95
C TYR A 5 -47.44 8.30 -26.10
N VAL A 6 -46.57 7.52 -26.74
CA VAL A 6 -45.51 6.77 -26.02
C VAL A 6 -44.38 7.77 -25.73
N LEU A 7 -44.27 8.16 -24.46
CA LEU A 7 -43.12 8.91 -23.96
C LEU A 7 -41.93 7.92 -23.88
N CYS A 8 -41.05 7.94 -24.90
CA CYS A 8 -39.73 7.31 -24.79
C CYS A 8 -38.86 8.22 -23.91
N SER A 9 -38.72 7.88 -22.66
CA SER A 9 -37.63 8.43 -21.82
C SER A 9 -36.31 7.95 -22.38
N PRO A 10 -35.30 8.81 -22.64
CA PRO A 10 -34.01 8.37 -23.00
C PRO A 10 -33.41 7.66 -21.76
N PHE A 11 -33.17 6.34 -21.85
CA PHE A 11 -32.28 5.64 -20.95
C PHE A 11 -30.88 6.20 -21.24
N CYS A 12 -30.41 7.15 -20.43
CA CYS A 12 -28.99 7.39 -20.31
C CYS A 12 -28.40 6.12 -19.72
N ALA A 13 -27.80 5.28 -20.53
CA ALA A 13 -26.85 4.29 -20.05
C ALA A 13 -25.67 5.11 -19.48
N SER A 14 -25.59 5.27 -18.18
CA SER A 14 -24.36 5.72 -17.51
C SER A 14 -23.31 4.70 -17.87
N GLY A 15 -22.30 5.08 -18.63
CA GLY A 15 -21.13 4.22 -18.84
C GLY A 15 -20.50 3.91 -17.49
N GLN A 16 -20.10 2.66 -17.29
CA GLN A 16 -19.38 2.24 -16.10
C GLN A 16 -18.05 3.01 -16.02
N ASP A 17 -17.81 3.71 -14.92
CA ASP A 17 -16.61 4.51 -14.74
C ASP A 17 -15.37 3.59 -14.57
N SER A 18 -14.26 4.00 -15.17
CA SER A 18 -12.97 3.33 -15.00
C SER A 18 -12.13 4.07 -13.98
N ILE A 19 -11.75 3.42 -12.90
CA ILE A 19 -11.04 4.02 -11.76
C ILE A 19 -9.64 3.41 -11.63
N ARG A 20 -8.62 4.28 -11.53
CA ARG A 20 -7.24 3.85 -11.25
C ARG A 20 -7.16 3.31 -9.83
N VAL A 21 -6.65 2.08 -9.68
CA VAL A 21 -6.44 1.48 -8.38
C VAL A 21 -4.95 1.24 -8.12
N PHE A 22 -4.48 1.63 -6.95
CA PHE A 22 -3.08 1.49 -6.52
C PHE A 22 -3.00 0.57 -5.32
N TYR A 23 -2.08 -0.39 -5.36
CA TYR A 23 -1.82 -1.27 -4.23
C TYR A 23 -0.72 -0.67 -3.33
N LEU A 24 -1.00 -0.57 -2.03
CA LEU A 24 -0.07 -0.11 -0.99
C LEU A 24 0.24 -1.27 -0.05
N GLY A 25 1.49 -1.75 -0.07
CA GLY A 25 1.90 -2.92 0.71
C GLY A 25 3.23 -2.76 1.41
N GLY A 26 3.47 -3.59 2.43
CA GLY A 26 4.73 -3.57 3.17
C GLY A 26 4.61 -3.90 4.65
N GLN A 27 5.48 -3.26 5.45
CA GLN A 27 5.48 -3.44 6.91
C GLN A 27 5.10 -2.13 7.66
N SER A 28 5.58 -1.94 8.86
CA SER A 28 5.13 -0.86 9.76
C SER A 28 5.26 0.57 9.20
N ASN A 29 6.28 0.85 8.37
CA ASN A 29 6.39 2.14 7.69
C ASN A 29 5.45 2.27 6.48
N MET A 30 4.75 1.19 6.09
CA MET A 30 3.58 1.24 5.23
C MET A 30 2.28 1.29 6.07
N ASP A 31 2.21 0.58 7.22
CA ASP A 31 1.08 0.74 8.16
C ASP A 31 0.85 2.24 8.45
N GLY A 32 1.92 2.95 8.79
CA GLY A 32 1.90 4.38 9.09
C GLY A 32 1.78 4.65 10.59
N PHE A 33 2.66 5.52 11.10
CA PHE A 33 2.72 5.92 12.51
C PHE A 33 2.60 7.44 12.69
N GLY A 34 2.27 8.18 11.64
CA GLY A 34 1.95 9.61 11.70
C GLY A 34 0.71 9.85 12.54
N TYR A 35 0.65 10.94 13.30
CA TYR A 35 -0.52 11.32 14.09
C TYR A 35 -1.48 12.17 13.26
N ASN A 36 -2.77 11.83 13.27
CA ASN A 36 -3.79 12.59 12.52
C ASN A 36 -3.81 14.07 12.90
N ILE A 37 -3.46 14.42 14.15
CA ILE A 37 -3.40 15.81 14.61
C ILE A 37 -2.30 16.63 13.92
N ASP A 38 -1.33 15.99 13.31
CA ASP A 38 -0.22 16.65 12.60
C ASP A 38 -0.51 16.84 11.11
N LEU A 39 -1.69 16.40 10.62
CA LEU A 39 -2.06 16.54 9.22
C LEU A 39 -2.35 18.00 8.87
N PRO A 40 -1.85 18.51 7.73
CA PRO A 40 -2.31 19.76 7.17
C PRO A 40 -3.77 19.64 6.69
N ASP A 41 -4.48 20.77 6.69
CA ASP A 41 -5.92 20.83 6.41
C ASP A 41 -6.30 20.21 5.04
N ASP A 42 -5.45 20.36 4.03
CA ASP A 42 -5.66 19.85 2.68
C ASP A 42 -5.49 18.33 2.53
N LEU A 43 -5.09 17.63 3.60
CA LEU A 43 -5.03 16.17 3.67
C LEU A 43 -6.09 15.54 4.59
N ILE A 44 -6.92 16.34 5.24
CA ILE A 44 -7.95 15.84 6.16
C ILE A 44 -9.18 15.33 5.39
N GLU A 45 -9.56 16.03 4.33
CA GLU A 45 -10.68 15.70 3.45
C GLU A 45 -10.19 15.64 2.00
N LEU A 46 -10.35 14.48 1.39
CA LEU A 46 -10.03 14.25 -0.02
C LEU A 46 -11.29 13.78 -0.73
N ASP A 47 -11.82 14.62 -1.61
CA ASP A 47 -12.96 14.26 -2.47
C ASP A 47 -12.54 13.18 -3.48
N ASP A 48 -13.45 12.28 -3.84
CA ASP A 48 -13.25 11.27 -4.88
C ASP A 48 -12.02 10.34 -4.67
N ALA A 49 -11.61 10.15 -3.41
CA ALA A 49 -10.57 9.20 -3.02
C ALA A 49 -11.16 8.08 -2.15
N TYR A 50 -10.93 6.83 -2.54
CA TYR A 50 -11.50 5.66 -1.88
C TYR A 50 -10.41 4.68 -1.48
N ILE A 51 -10.67 3.89 -0.42
CA ILE A 51 -9.74 2.91 0.08
C ILE A 51 -10.44 1.60 0.49
N PHE A 52 -9.89 0.49 0.04
CA PHE A 52 -10.10 -0.83 0.64
C PHE A 52 -8.89 -1.18 1.50
N HIS A 53 -9.05 -1.19 2.81
CA HIS A 53 -7.95 -1.52 3.72
C HIS A 53 -8.19 -2.89 4.35
N GLY A 54 -7.51 -3.92 3.84
CA GLY A 54 -7.58 -5.27 4.37
C GLY A 54 -7.06 -5.35 5.81
N ASN A 55 -7.77 -6.05 6.70
CA ASN A 55 -7.31 -6.20 8.07
C ASN A 55 -5.97 -6.94 8.12
N SER A 56 -5.05 -6.39 8.90
CA SER A 56 -3.75 -6.99 9.14
C SER A 56 -3.86 -8.09 10.21
N ALA A 57 -3.36 -9.29 9.89
CA ALA A 57 -3.40 -10.45 10.78
C ALA A 57 -2.03 -11.12 10.91
N ASN A 58 -1.84 -11.96 11.94
CA ASN A 58 -0.68 -12.83 12.03
C ASN A 58 -0.88 -14.07 11.13
N ASP A 59 0.19 -14.83 10.89
CA ASP A 59 0.05 -16.10 10.19
C ASP A 59 -0.91 -17.04 10.95
N GLY A 60 -1.79 -17.70 10.20
CA GLY A 60 -2.79 -18.59 10.77
C GLY A 60 -4.08 -17.91 11.26
N GLU A 61 -4.16 -16.58 11.20
CA GLU A 61 -5.37 -15.79 11.46
C GLU A 61 -6.05 -15.39 10.14
N VAL A 62 -7.25 -14.85 10.22
CA VAL A 62 -7.97 -14.35 9.03
C VAL A 62 -7.52 -12.93 8.73
N GLY A 63 -6.87 -12.75 7.59
CA GLY A 63 -6.46 -11.45 7.07
C GLY A 63 -7.16 -11.07 5.78
N GLY A 64 -7.05 -9.80 5.39
CA GLY A 64 -7.56 -9.28 4.12
C GLY A 64 -9.06 -8.99 4.09
N LEU A 65 -9.77 -9.00 5.23
CA LEU A 65 -11.15 -8.53 5.32
C LEU A 65 -11.21 -7.01 5.30
N GLY A 66 -12.21 -6.44 4.65
CA GLY A 66 -12.39 -5.00 4.56
C GLY A 66 -13.63 -4.63 3.77
N VAL A 67 -13.89 -3.34 3.74
CA VAL A 67 -14.91 -2.71 2.89
C VAL A 67 -14.32 -1.48 2.21
N TRP A 68 -14.84 -1.12 1.03
CA TRP A 68 -14.57 0.15 0.40
C TRP A 68 -15.15 1.29 1.23
N ALA A 69 -14.41 2.37 1.35
CA ALA A 69 -14.83 3.59 2.04
C ALA A 69 -14.11 4.81 1.46
N GLU A 70 -14.65 6.00 1.69
CA GLU A 70 -13.92 7.24 1.44
C GLU A 70 -12.60 7.25 2.21
N LEU A 71 -11.54 7.73 1.56
CA LEU A 71 -10.22 7.85 2.18
C LEU A 71 -10.23 9.00 3.19
N LYS A 72 -10.11 8.65 4.47
CA LYS A 72 -10.05 9.59 5.61
C LYS A 72 -8.81 9.34 6.46
N PRO A 73 -8.36 10.30 7.28
CA PRO A 73 -7.33 10.04 8.29
C PRO A 73 -7.73 8.86 9.20
N GLY A 74 -6.74 8.00 9.55
CA GLY A 74 -6.99 6.90 10.47
C GLY A 74 -6.69 5.51 9.91
N HIS A 75 -6.15 5.42 8.70
CA HIS A 75 -5.72 4.16 8.10
C HIS A 75 -4.29 3.75 8.48
N GLY A 76 -3.70 4.35 9.53
CA GLY A 76 -2.41 4.00 10.08
C GLY A 76 -2.48 2.91 11.16
N LYS A 77 -1.44 2.84 11.97
CA LYS A 77 -1.31 1.90 13.09
C LYS A 77 -2.52 1.95 14.02
N GLY A 78 -3.09 0.78 14.28
CA GLY A 78 -4.30 0.66 15.12
C GLY A 78 -5.60 0.60 14.32
N HIS A 79 -5.60 0.89 13.02
CA HIS A 79 -6.74 0.65 12.15
C HIS A 79 -7.19 -0.81 12.22
N GLN A 80 -8.50 -1.04 12.23
CA GLN A 80 -9.10 -2.36 12.16
C GLN A 80 -10.15 -2.37 11.05
N SER A 81 -10.24 -3.49 10.36
CA SER A 81 -11.22 -3.72 9.31
C SER A 81 -11.87 -5.08 9.46
N THR A 82 -13.13 -5.15 9.12
CA THR A 82 -13.93 -6.38 9.08
C THR A 82 -14.70 -6.43 7.75
N ALA A 83 -15.46 -7.49 7.54
CA ALA A 83 -16.37 -7.57 6.40
C ALA A 83 -17.52 -6.53 6.45
N ASP A 84 -17.78 -5.95 7.62
CA ASP A 84 -18.93 -5.07 7.87
C ASP A 84 -18.55 -3.59 8.01
N GLY A 85 -17.25 -3.26 8.13
CA GLY A 85 -16.82 -1.86 8.26
C GLY A 85 -15.40 -1.67 8.77
N ASN A 86 -15.00 -0.40 8.81
CA ASN A 86 -13.70 0.09 9.23
C ASN A 86 -13.79 0.79 10.59
N GLN A 87 -12.78 0.56 11.43
CA GLN A 87 -12.53 1.34 12.64
C GLN A 87 -11.23 2.14 12.43
N LEU A 88 -11.38 3.44 12.21
CA LEU A 88 -10.26 4.36 12.04
C LEU A 88 -9.48 4.55 13.35
N SER A 89 -8.17 4.76 13.24
CA SER A 89 -7.27 5.03 14.36
C SER A 89 -6.93 6.53 14.45
N ASP A 90 -6.07 6.89 15.40
CA ASP A 90 -5.46 8.24 15.50
C ASP A 90 -4.19 8.39 14.64
N ARG A 91 -3.94 7.45 13.73
CA ARG A 91 -2.72 7.37 12.93
C ARG A 91 -2.99 7.33 11.44
N PHE A 92 -2.04 7.84 10.67
CA PHE A 92 -2.01 7.76 9.21
C PHE A 92 -0.65 7.28 8.70
N GLY A 93 -0.61 6.86 7.45
CA GLY A 93 0.58 6.51 6.71
C GLY A 93 0.74 7.35 5.43
N VAL A 94 1.17 6.72 4.36
CA VAL A 94 1.43 7.39 3.07
C VAL A 94 0.19 7.64 2.22
N GLU A 95 -0.93 7.01 2.56
CA GLU A 95 -2.14 6.92 1.71
C GLU A 95 -2.73 8.28 1.36
N LEU A 96 -2.81 9.21 2.32
CA LEU A 96 -3.45 10.51 2.13
C LEU A 96 -2.67 11.40 1.15
N SER A 97 -1.39 11.62 1.44
CA SER A 97 -0.52 12.46 0.59
C SER A 97 -0.23 11.81 -0.77
N PHE A 98 -0.20 10.48 -0.83
CA PHE A 98 -0.12 9.74 -2.09
C PHE A 98 -1.37 10.03 -2.94
N ALA A 99 -2.58 9.80 -2.41
CA ALA A 99 -3.84 10.04 -3.14
C ALA A 99 -3.97 11.50 -3.58
N ALA A 100 -3.73 12.46 -2.68
CA ALA A 100 -3.78 13.88 -3.01
C ALA A 100 -2.81 14.26 -4.13
N THR A 101 -1.62 13.64 -4.17
CA THR A 101 -0.65 13.90 -5.24
C THR A 101 -1.07 13.25 -6.56
N ILE A 102 -1.65 12.05 -6.53
CA ILE A 102 -2.23 11.40 -7.71
C ILE A 102 -3.36 12.28 -8.29
N GLN A 103 -4.27 12.79 -7.46
CA GLN A 103 -5.38 13.65 -7.91
C GLN A 103 -4.92 14.95 -8.57
N LYS A 104 -3.80 15.53 -8.10
CA LYS A 104 -3.18 16.70 -8.77
C LYS A 104 -2.74 16.39 -10.21
N GLN A 105 -2.34 15.16 -10.49
CA GLN A 105 -1.96 14.71 -11.85
C GLN A 105 -3.17 14.34 -12.71
N TYR A 106 -4.23 13.83 -12.10
CA TYR A 106 -5.46 13.39 -12.74
C TYR A 106 -6.67 14.16 -12.17
N PRO A 107 -6.78 15.47 -12.45
CA PRO A 107 -7.82 16.30 -11.85
C PRO A 107 -9.22 15.87 -12.31
N GLY A 108 -10.11 15.67 -11.34
CA GLY A 108 -11.48 15.24 -11.56
C GLY A 108 -11.65 13.72 -11.77
N GLU A 109 -10.61 12.92 -11.64
CA GLU A 109 -10.73 11.46 -11.64
C GLU A 109 -10.89 10.93 -10.22
N LYS A 110 -11.80 9.94 -10.02
CA LYS A 110 -11.87 9.13 -8.81
C LYS A 110 -10.58 8.29 -8.67
N ILE A 111 -10.08 8.13 -7.45
CA ILE A 111 -8.87 7.36 -7.13
C ILE A 111 -9.21 6.27 -6.13
N ALA A 112 -8.74 5.05 -6.37
CA ALA A 112 -8.93 3.92 -5.47
C ALA A 112 -7.58 3.40 -4.95
N LEU A 113 -7.52 3.11 -3.65
CA LEU A 113 -6.38 2.49 -3.00
C LEU A 113 -6.78 1.12 -2.45
N ILE A 114 -5.94 0.11 -2.64
CA ILE A 114 -6.03 -1.16 -1.91
C ILE A 114 -4.81 -1.23 -1.00
N LYS A 115 -5.02 -1.23 0.32
CA LYS A 115 -3.95 -1.25 1.30
C LYS A 115 -3.96 -2.57 2.07
N TYR A 116 -2.82 -3.24 2.11
CA TYR A 116 -2.54 -4.32 3.05
C TYR A 116 -1.08 -4.25 3.50
N SER A 117 -0.86 -4.12 4.78
CA SER A 117 0.46 -4.08 5.39
C SER A 117 0.46 -4.72 6.77
N LYS A 118 1.64 -5.17 7.23
CA LYS A 118 1.78 -5.78 8.56
C LYS A 118 3.13 -5.45 9.18
N GLY A 119 3.10 -4.71 10.28
CA GLY A 119 4.32 -4.31 11.01
C GLY A 119 5.13 -5.49 11.51
N GLY A 120 6.46 -5.39 11.34
CA GLY A 120 7.43 -6.39 11.80
C GLY A 120 7.53 -7.65 10.95
N THR A 121 6.99 -7.64 9.72
CA THR A 121 7.05 -8.78 8.79
C THR A 121 8.29 -8.73 7.91
N SER A 122 8.84 -9.91 7.60
CA SER A 122 9.92 -10.11 6.62
C SER A 122 9.37 -10.73 5.33
N ILE A 123 10.13 -10.63 4.23
CA ILE A 123 9.85 -11.47 3.06
C ILE A 123 10.34 -12.90 3.34
N ASP A 124 11.49 -13.01 4.02
CA ASP A 124 12.11 -14.31 4.34
C ASP A 124 11.39 -15.04 5.49
N THR A 125 11.21 -16.35 5.35
CA THR A 125 10.62 -17.25 6.36
C THR A 125 11.39 -17.32 7.68
N LEU A 126 12.66 -16.85 7.72
CA LEU A 126 13.48 -16.80 8.92
C LEU A 126 13.19 -15.60 9.83
N GLY A 127 12.25 -14.73 9.44
CA GLY A 127 11.81 -13.60 10.24
C GLY A 127 11.07 -13.99 11.51
N ASN A 128 10.40 -13.02 12.11
CA ASN A 128 9.65 -13.25 13.34
C ASN A 128 8.39 -14.11 13.07
N PRO A 129 8.33 -15.36 13.57
CA PRO A 129 7.21 -16.26 13.29
C PRO A 129 5.86 -15.78 13.88
N LEU A 130 5.90 -14.83 14.84
CA LEU A 130 4.68 -14.24 15.42
C LEU A 130 4.11 -13.11 14.55
N ARG A 131 4.89 -12.61 13.59
CA ARG A 131 4.45 -11.52 12.68
C ARG A 131 4.10 -12.05 11.31
N GLY A 132 4.67 -13.20 10.94
CA GLY A 132 4.50 -13.81 9.64
C GLY A 132 5.47 -13.30 8.57
N THR A 133 5.34 -13.86 7.40
CA THR A 133 6.22 -13.61 6.26
C THR A 133 5.42 -13.35 4.99
N TRP A 134 6.05 -12.68 4.05
CA TRP A 134 5.54 -12.49 2.68
C TRP A 134 6.01 -13.58 1.71
N ASP A 135 6.68 -14.64 2.21
CA ASP A 135 7.16 -15.74 1.37
C ASP A 135 5.98 -16.54 0.80
N PRO A 136 5.81 -16.55 -0.54
CA PRO A 136 4.66 -17.21 -1.20
C PRO A 136 4.71 -18.73 -1.12
N HIS A 137 5.86 -19.31 -0.75
CA HIS A 137 6.05 -20.75 -0.68
C HIS A 137 5.76 -21.35 0.69
N LEU A 138 5.45 -20.51 1.70
CA LEU A 138 5.08 -20.99 3.02
C LEU A 138 3.71 -21.68 2.97
N ARG A 139 3.71 -23.01 2.86
CA ARG A 139 2.49 -23.80 2.63
C ARG A 139 1.77 -24.28 3.88
N SER A 140 2.39 -24.18 5.04
CA SER A 140 1.86 -24.76 6.28
C SER A 140 0.85 -23.88 7.01
N LYS A 141 0.76 -22.61 6.69
CA LYS A 141 -0.10 -21.60 7.31
C LYS A 141 -0.46 -20.52 6.32
N THR A 142 -1.57 -19.83 6.55
CA THR A 142 -1.86 -18.55 5.92
C THR A 142 -0.75 -17.56 6.27
N ASN A 143 -0.26 -16.81 5.30
CA ASN A 143 0.81 -15.85 5.48
C ASN A 143 0.44 -14.46 4.92
N GLN A 144 1.35 -13.51 4.98
CA GLN A 144 1.07 -12.13 4.55
C GLN A 144 0.81 -12.03 3.04
N TYR A 145 1.44 -12.90 2.23
CA TYR A 145 1.12 -13.00 0.81
C TYR A 145 -0.29 -13.55 0.58
N ASP A 146 -0.72 -14.56 1.33
CA ASP A 146 -2.09 -15.08 1.27
C ASP A 146 -3.12 -14.03 1.74
N HIS A 147 -2.77 -13.22 2.75
CA HIS A 147 -3.62 -12.10 3.21
C HIS A 147 -3.72 -10.99 2.15
N PHE A 148 -2.61 -10.69 1.44
CA PHE A 148 -2.65 -9.81 0.27
C PHE A 148 -3.60 -10.34 -0.81
N LEU A 149 -3.50 -11.61 -1.18
CA LEU A 149 -4.40 -12.23 -2.15
C LEU A 149 -5.87 -12.19 -1.68
N ALA A 150 -6.10 -12.41 -0.37
CA ALA A 150 -7.43 -12.27 0.21
C ALA A 150 -7.93 -10.82 0.15
N THR A 151 -7.07 -9.84 0.42
CA THR A 151 -7.39 -8.41 0.30
C THR A 151 -7.80 -8.06 -1.13
N LEU A 152 -7.01 -8.45 -2.12
CA LEU A 152 -7.35 -8.22 -3.53
C LEU A 152 -8.68 -8.88 -3.90
N ARG A 153 -8.85 -10.16 -3.58
CA ARG A 153 -10.09 -10.88 -3.87
C ARG A 153 -11.31 -10.18 -3.28
N ASN A 154 -11.23 -9.72 -2.02
CA ASN A 154 -12.34 -9.05 -1.34
C ASN A 154 -12.59 -7.65 -1.93
N ALA A 155 -11.54 -6.89 -2.27
CA ALA A 155 -11.66 -5.59 -2.90
C ALA A 155 -12.30 -5.66 -4.30
N PHE A 156 -11.93 -6.66 -5.10
CA PHE A 156 -12.48 -6.86 -6.46
C PHE A 156 -13.79 -7.65 -6.48
N ALA A 157 -14.26 -8.15 -5.34
CA ALA A 157 -15.56 -8.83 -5.24
C ALA A 157 -16.75 -7.88 -5.16
N ASN A 158 -16.52 -6.63 -4.77
CA ASN A 158 -17.49 -5.55 -4.77
C ASN A 158 -16.80 -4.30 -5.30
N THR A 159 -17.19 -3.85 -6.47
CA THR A 159 -16.57 -2.71 -7.18
C THR A 159 -17.44 -1.46 -7.20
N ASP A 160 -18.59 -1.46 -6.55
CA ASP A 160 -19.34 -0.24 -6.18
C ASP A 160 -18.61 0.42 -4.99
N ILE A 161 -17.55 1.20 -5.32
CA ILE A 161 -16.61 1.68 -4.30
C ILE A 161 -17.09 2.91 -3.56
N ASP A 162 -18.06 3.64 -4.12
CA ASP A 162 -18.65 4.86 -3.56
C ASP A 162 -20.09 4.65 -3.05
N ASN A 163 -20.62 3.43 -3.21
CA ASN A 163 -21.96 3.01 -2.80
C ASN A 163 -23.10 3.80 -3.49
N ASP A 164 -22.90 4.16 -4.76
CA ASP A 164 -23.95 4.79 -5.59
C ASP A 164 -24.86 3.76 -6.29
N GLY A 165 -24.57 2.48 -6.15
CA GLY A 165 -25.30 1.34 -6.73
C GLY A 165 -24.83 0.97 -8.14
N VAL A 166 -23.73 1.54 -8.62
CA VAL A 166 -23.09 1.24 -9.91
C VAL A 166 -21.71 0.63 -9.65
N GLU A 167 -21.41 -0.50 -10.29
CA GLU A 167 -20.08 -1.11 -10.21
C GLU A 167 -19.10 -0.37 -11.12
N GLU A 168 -17.92 -0.01 -10.62
CA GLU A 168 -16.81 0.57 -11.39
C GLU A 168 -15.89 -0.50 -11.98
N ILE A 169 -15.12 -0.10 -12.99
CA ILE A 169 -14.02 -0.88 -13.55
C ILE A 169 -12.73 -0.43 -12.86
N LEU A 170 -12.20 -1.24 -11.95
CA LEU A 170 -10.93 -0.96 -11.28
C LEU A 170 -9.74 -1.35 -12.16
N ILE A 171 -8.91 -0.38 -12.52
CA ILE A 171 -7.73 -0.55 -13.38
C ILE A 171 -6.47 -0.48 -12.52
N PRO A 172 -5.76 -1.61 -12.27
CA PRO A 172 -4.46 -1.58 -11.59
C PRO A 172 -3.51 -0.59 -12.25
N SER A 173 -2.93 0.33 -11.47
CA SER A 173 -2.15 1.44 -11.98
C SER A 173 -0.79 1.62 -11.30
N GLY A 174 -0.50 0.82 -10.26
CA GLY A 174 0.81 0.82 -9.62
C GLY A 174 0.84 0.06 -8.29
N ILE A 175 2.05 -0.35 -7.92
CA ILE A 175 2.38 -1.01 -6.65
C ILE A 175 3.31 -0.09 -5.87
N ILE A 176 2.95 0.21 -4.63
CA ILE A 176 3.74 1.01 -3.69
C ILE A 176 4.17 0.09 -2.56
N TRP A 177 5.48 -0.03 -2.34
CA TRP A 177 6.05 -0.99 -1.41
C TRP A 177 7.01 -0.34 -0.41
N MET A 178 6.76 -0.53 0.89
CA MET A 178 7.64 -0.06 1.96
C MET A 178 7.91 -1.18 2.96
N GLN A 179 9.06 -1.85 2.82
CA GLN A 179 9.46 -2.99 3.63
C GLN A 179 10.98 -3.23 3.48
N GLY A 180 11.58 -3.97 4.41
CA GLY A 180 12.97 -4.44 4.35
C GLY A 180 13.65 -4.44 5.71
N GLU A 181 13.14 -3.67 6.67
CA GLU A 181 13.73 -3.53 8.00
C GLU A 181 13.78 -4.86 8.75
N SER A 182 12.72 -5.66 8.65
CA SER A 182 12.65 -6.97 9.32
C SER A 182 13.60 -8.01 8.70
N ASP A 183 13.97 -7.87 7.44
CA ASP A 183 14.96 -8.71 6.77
C ASP A 183 16.41 -8.27 7.06
N ALA A 184 16.61 -7.08 7.61
CA ALA A 184 17.92 -6.55 7.97
C ALA A 184 18.48 -7.10 9.32
N VAL A 185 17.78 -8.02 9.97
CA VAL A 185 18.13 -8.55 11.31
C VAL A 185 19.28 -9.56 11.24
N THR A 186 19.30 -10.41 10.21
CA THR A 186 20.36 -11.40 10.01
C THR A 186 21.00 -11.28 8.62
N VAL A 187 22.28 -11.64 8.53
CA VAL A 187 22.99 -11.63 7.22
C VAL A 187 22.34 -12.59 6.23
N LYS A 188 21.81 -13.73 6.72
CA LYS A 188 21.19 -14.75 5.88
C LYS A 188 19.92 -14.23 5.20
N MET A 189 19.08 -13.52 5.93
CA MET A 189 17.88 -12.88 5.37
C MET A 189 18.28 -11.76 4.41
N ALA A 190 19.15 -10.85 4.85
CA ALA A 190 19.55 -9.70 4.05
C ALA A 190 20.21 -10.09 2.71
N SER A 191 21.00 -11.18 2.68
CA SER A 191 21.67 -11.66 1.46
C SER A 191 20.71 -12.29 0.43
N ARG A 192 19.51 -12.71 0.84
CA ARG A 192 18.48 -13.30 -0.05
C ARG A 192 17.39 -12.31 -0.45
N TYR A 193 17.39 -11.13 0.16
CA TYR A 193 16.31 -10.15 0.02
C TYR A 193 16.04 -9.77 -1.44
N LEU A 194 17.07 -9.60 -2.27
CA LEU A 194 16.91 -9.25 -3.69
C LEU A 194 16.08 -10.27 -4.46
N ASP A 195 16.40 -11.55 -4.28
CA ASP A 195 15.71 -12.62 -5.00
C ASP A 195 14.27 -12.74 -4.53
N HIS A 196 14.02 -12.68 -3.22
CA HIS A 196 12.69 -12.69 -2.64
C HIS A 196 11.86 -11.47 -3.07
N LEU A 197 12.47 -10.27 -3.13
CA LEU A 197 11.77 -9.06 -3.57
C LEU A 197 11.36 -9.16 -5.04
N LYS A 198 12.26 -9.65 -5.93
CA LYS A 198 11.95 -9.87 -7.34
C LYS A 198 10.80 -10.83 -7.54
N GLU A 199 10.84 -11.96 -6.85
CA GLU A 199 9.78 -12.96 -6.91
C GLU A 199 8.45 -12.38 -6.42
N LEU A 200 8.45 -11.71 -5.26
CA LEU A 200 7.24 -11.13 -4.67
C LEU A 200 6.62 -10.08 -5.59
N MET A 201 7.41 -9.19 -6.20
CA MET A 201 6.89 -8.18 -7.13
C MET A 201 6.35 -8.81 -8.43
N THR A 202 6.98 -9.87 -8.93
CA THR A 202 6.45 -10.64 -10.06
C THR A 202 5.09 -11.23 -9.73
N LEU A 203 4.93 -11.80 -8.55
CA LEU A 203 3.66 -12.39 -8.10
C LEU A 203 2.59 -11.35 -7.81
N PHE A 204 2.95 -10.18 -7.32
CA PHE A 204 2.01 -9.05 -7.16
C PHE A 204 1.48 -8.57 -8.51
N ARG A 205 2.35 -8.41 -9.50
CA ARG A 205 1.97 -8.07 -10.88
C ARG A 205 1.04 -9.12 -11.47
N ALA A 206 1.36 -10.40 -11.32
CA ALA A 206 0.52 -11.50 -11.78
C ALA A 206 -0.88 -11.49 -11.11
N ALA A 207 -0.95 -11.24 -9.80
CA ALA A 207 -2.21 -11.13 -9.07
C ALA A 207 -3.06 -9.93 -9.53
N LEU A 208 -2.41 -8.83 -9.92
CA LEU A 208 -3.03 -7.62 -10.47
C LEU A 208 -3.22 -7.68 -12.01
N ARG A 209 -2.80 -8.80 -12.65
CA ARG A 209 -2.98 -9.08 -14.09
C ARG A 209 -2.31 -8.09 -15.03
N ASP A 210 -1.18 -7.53 -14.61
CA ASP A 210 -0.36 -6.64 -15.43
C ASP A 210 1.12 -6.88 -15.10
N ASP A 211 1.84 -7.58 -15.99
CA ASP A 211 3.26 -7.93 -15.82
C ASP A 211 4.19 -6.69 -15.89
N ASP A 212 3.73 -5.60 -16.48
CA ASP A 212 4.44 -4.33 -16.62
C ASP A 212 3.98 -3.27 -15.60
N LEU A 213 3.14 -3.65 -14.64
CA LEU A 213 2.61 -2.72 -13.64
C LEU A 213 3.76 -2.00 -12.91
N PRO A 214 3.77 -0.65 -12.88
CA PRO A 214 4.81 0.11 -12.21
C PRO A 214 4.94 -0.23 -10.72
N VAL A 215 6.17 -0.35 -10.23
CA VAL A 215 6.49 -0.59 -8.81
C VAL A 215 7.33 0.56 -8.27
N VAL A 216 6.90 1.19 -7.20
CA VAL A 216 7.71 2.18 -6.49
C VAL A 216 7.99 1.69 -5.08
N ILE A 217 9.28 1.54 -4.74
CA ILE A 217 9.70 1.09 -3.42
C ILE A 217 10.29 2.24 -2.59
N GLY A 218 10.03 2.21 -1.27
CA GLY A 218 10.73 3.06 -0.32
C GLY A 218 12.04 2.41 0.10
N LYS A 219 13.17 3.12 -0.06
CA LYS A 219 14.46 2.65 0.45
C LYS A 219 14.42 2.70 1.97
N ILE A 220 14.70 1.60 2.65
CA ILE A 220 14.76 1.62 4.11
C ILE A 220 15.90 2.53 4.58
N SER A 221 15.75 3.09 5.78
CA SER A 221 16.77 3.89 6.44
C SER A 221 16.91 3.48 7.90
N ASP A 222 17.93 3.98 8.57
CA ASP A 222 18.22 3.68 9.98
C ASP A 222 18.10 4.97 10.80
N SER A 223 17.47 4.87 11.97
CA SER A 223 17.33 6.01 12.90
C SER A 223 18.61 6.33 13.65
N TRP A 224 19.57 5.43 13.67
CA TRP A 224 20.80 5.51 14.48
C TRP A 224 20.51 5.78 15.96
N HIS A 225 19.43 5.17 16.48
CA HIS A 225 18.93 5.42 17.81
C HIS A 225 19.87 4.86 18.90
N GLU A 226 20.19 5.67 19.90
CA GLU A 226 21.16 5.38 20.98
C GLU A 226 20.88 4.06 21.71
N ARG A 227 19.59 3.72 21.91
CA ARG A 227 19.17 2.46 22.55
C ARG A 227 19.77 1.22 21.89
N TYR A 228 20.17 1.31 20.61
CA TYR A 228 20.73 0.22 19.81
C TYR A 228 22.21 0.45 19.48
N ASN A 229 22.92 1.23 20.31
CA ASN A 229 24.32 1.62 20.06
C ASN A 229 24.49 2.31 18.71
N GLY A 230 23.50 3.07 18.29
CA GLY A 230 23.49 3.86 17.08
C GLY A 230 22.99 3.16 15.82
N LYS A 231 22.95 1.81 15.76
CA LYS A 231 22.48 1.10 14.56
C LYS A 231 21.33 0.15 14.89
N VAL A 232 20.16 0.44 14.39
CA VAL A 232 18.92 -0.35 14.62
C VAL A 232 18.87 -1.58 13.70
N TRP A 233 19.19 -1.39 12.42
CA TRP A 233 19.13 -2.44 11.40
C TRP A 233 20.52 -2.97 11.07
N LYS A 234 20.92 -4.05 11.71
CA LYS A 234 22.29 -4.58 11.67
C LYS A 234 22.83 -4.77 10.24
N TYR A 235 21.99 -5.21 9.31
CA TYR A 235 22.34 -5.47 7.91
C TYR A 235 21.55 -4.58 6.95
N GLY A 236 21.16 -3.38 7.39
CA GLY A 236 20.37 -2.44 6.62
C GLY A 236 20.99 -2.09 5.27
N GLU A 237 22.33 -1.95 5.20
CA GLU A 237 23.00 -1.62 3.96
C GLU A 237 22.89 -2.72 2.89
N LEU A 238 22.82 -3.99 3.30
CA LEU A 238 22.58 -5.09 2.34
C LEU A 238 21.19 -5.00 1.75
N ILE A 239 20.18 -4.68 2.57
CA ILE A 239 18.81 -4.45 2.09
C ILE A 239 18.76 -3.23 1.16
N GLN A 240 19.38 -2.11 1.57
CA GLN A 240 19.44 -0.90 0.74
C GLN A 240 20.11 -1.15 -0.61
N HIS A 241 21.18 -1.95 -0.63
CA HIS A 241 21.83 -2.37 -1.86
C HIS A 241 20.91 -3.23 -2.73
N ALA A 242 20.23 -4.19 -2.14
CA ALA A 242 19.28 -5.06 -2.83
C ALA A 242 18.10 -4.25 -3.43
N GLN A 243 17.59 -3.25 -2.70
CA GLN A 243 16.55 -2.35 -3.18
C GLN A 243 17.02 -1.51 -4.39
N GLU A 244 18.25 -0.99 -4.37
CA GLU A 244 18.83 -0.29 -5.52
C GLU A 244 19.05 -1.23 -6.72
N GLU A 245 19.50 -2.46 -6.46
CA GLU A 245 19.74 -3.46 -7.51
C GLU A 245 18.41 -3.91 -8.13
N PHE A 246 17.35 -4.04 -7.34
CA PHE A 246 16.01 -4.32 -7.85
C PHE A 246 15.61 -3.29 -8.89
N VAL A 247 15.62 -1.99 -8.55
CA VAL A 247 15.18 -0.94 -9.48
C VAL A 247 16.15 -0.73 -10.65
N ARG A 248 17.41 -1.09 -10.50
CA ARG A 248 18.38 -1.06 -11.60
C ARG A 248 18.08 -2.12 -12.67
N THR A 249 17.54 -3.27 -12.24
CA THR A 249 17.27 -4.42 -13.13
C THR A 249 15.82 -4.50 -13.61
N ASP A 250 14.89 -3.80 -12.98
CA ASP A 250 13.48 -3.73 -13.36
C ASP A 250 13.17 -2.36 -13.97
N LYS A 251 12.88 -2.32 -15.29
CA LYS A 251 12.62 -1.07 -16.02
C LYS A 251 11.32 -0.37 -15.63
N LYS A 252 10.41 -1.10 -14.98
CA LYS A 252 9.12 -0.60 -14.48
C LYS A 252 9.15 -0.38 -12.96
N ALA A 253 10.36 -0.20 -12.40
CA ALA A 253 10.52 0.06 -10.97
C ALA A 253 11.29 1.37 -10.70
N ALA A 254 10.88 2.06 -9.61
CA ALA A 254 11.56 3.25 -9.09
C ALA A 254 11.71 3.16 -7.56
N ILE A 255 12.58 4.03 -7.01
CA ILE A 255 12.87 4.02 -5.57
C ILE A 255 12.88 5.43 -4.99
N VAL A 256 12.25 5.59 -3.82
CA VAL A 256 12.33 6.81 -3.01
C VAL A 256 13.54 6.69 -2.08
N ARG A 257 14.54 7.59 -2.25
CA ARG A 257 15.80 7.60 -1.49
C ARG A 257 15.81 8.62 -0.36
N GLN A 258 14.80 9.49 -0.29
CA GLN A 258 14.71 10.60 0.66
C GLN A 258 14.49 10.14 2.10
N THR A 259 14.03 8.92 2.29
CA THR A 259 13.86 8.28 3.61
C THR A 259 15.09 8.39 4.52
N ARG A 260 16.30 8.48 3.96
CA ARG A 260 17.56 8.68 4.69
C ARG A 260 17.64 10.01 5.46
N TYR A 261 16.78 10.96 5.13
CA TYR A 261 16.73 12.28 5.76
C TYR A 261 15.55 12.44 6.72
N TYR A 262 14.69 11.44 6.81
CA TYR A 262 13.52 11.52 7.66
C TYR A 262 13.90 11.44 9.13
N LYS A 263 13.19 12.22 9.92
CA LYS A 263 13.22 12.10 11.38
C LYS A 263 12.40 10.89 11.82
N TYR A 264 12.72 10.40 13.00
CA TYR A 264 12.05 9.26 13.60
C TYR A 264 11.32 9.68 14.87
N SER A 265 10.12 9.15 15.09
CA SER A 265 9.32 9.33 16.31
C SER A 265 9.69 8.32 17.38
N ASP A 266 10.24 7.19 16.98
CA ASP A 266 10.77 6.11 17.82
C ASP A 266 11.95 5.44 17.08
N PRO A 267 12.58 4.34 17.59
CA PRO A 267 13.72 3.73 16.89
C PRO A 267 13.42 3.21 15.47
N TRP A 268 12.16 3.03 15.09
CA TRP A 268 11.76 2.30 13.88
C TRP A 268 10.90 3.08 12.90
N HIS A 269 10.16 4.11 13.40
CA HIS A 269 9.09 4.74 12.62
C HIS A 269 9.35 6.23 12.39
N TYR A 270 9.02 6.69 11.19
CA TYR A 270 9.16 8.08 10.80
C TYR A 270 8.21 8.99 11.60
N THR A 271 8.51 10.30 11.62
CA THR A 271 7.57 11.34 12.08
C THR A 271 6.45 11.54 11.05
N SER A 272 5.39 12.24 11.45
CA SER A 272 4.25 12.57 10.60
C SER A 272 4.67 13.23 9.29
N ASP A 273 5.58 14.23 9.31
CA ASP A 273 6.14 14.87 8.12
C ASP A 273 6.81 13.87 7.16
N GLY A 274 7.47 12.85 7.73
CA GLY A 274 8.12 11.80 6.93
C GLY A 274 7.12 10.98 6.13
N TYR A 275 5.96 10.66 6.69
CA TYR A 275 4.91 9.93 5.96
C TYR A 275 4.25 10.78 4.89
N ILE A 276 4.04 12.08 5.14
CA ILE A 276 3.50 13.01 4.15
C ILE A 276 4.44 13.10 2.95
N ASP A 277 5.73 13.44 3.17
CA ASP A 277 6.73 13.52 2.09
C ASP A 277 6.91 12.18 1.36
N LEU A 278 6.83 11.06 2.09
CA LEU A 278 6.98 9.72 1.48
C LEU A 278 5.84 9.42 0.50
N GLY A 279 4.59 9.74 0.85
CA GLY A 279 3.45 9.54 -0.03
C GLY A 279 3.52 10.40 -1.29
N GLU A 280 3.87 11.68 -1.16
CA GLU A 280 4.10 12.59 -2.29
C GLU A 280 5.19 12.07 -3.23
N ARG A 281 6.29 11.57 -2.68
CA ARG A 281 7.40 11.02 -3.46
C ARG A 281 7.07 9.70 -4.13
N PHE A 282 6.29 8.84 -3.49
CA PHE A 282 5.79 7.64 -4.14
C PHE A 282 4.99 7.98 -5.40
N ALA A 283 4.03 8.90 -5.31
CA ALA A 283 3.27 9.36 -6.46
C ALA A 283 4.17 9.98 -7.55
N SER A 284 5.07 10.88 -7.15
CA SER A 284 6.00 11.53 -8.10
C SER A 284 6.91 10.53 -8.84
N LYS A 285 7.37 9.47 -8.14
CA LYS A 285 8.18 8.41 -8.76
C LYS A 285 7.36 7.51 -9.68
N LEU A 286 6.09 7.29 -9.35
CA LEU A 286 5.18 6.53 -10.19
C LEU A 286 4.95 7.25 -11.54
N PHE A 287 4.73 8.55 -11.53
CA PHE A 287 4.57 9.33 -12.77
C PHE A 287 5.79 9.22 -13.68
N ALA A 288 6.99 9.30 -13.11
CA ALA A 288 8.24 9.17 -13.86
C ALA A 288 8.46 7.79 -14.52
N LEU A 289 7.63 6.77 -14.20
CA LEU A 289 7.66 5.45 -14.84
C LEU A 289 6.61 5.31 -15.96
N GLN A 290 5.66 6.24 -16.05
CA GLN A 290 4.60 6.25 -17.06
C GLN A 290 5.00 7.02 -18.33
N ASP A 291 6.01 7.90 -18.21
CA ASP A 291 6.62 8.64 -19.33
C ASP A 291 7.66 7.75 -20.08
#